data_ccc179258ebb2a191fdc28c626f18530
#
_entry.id   ccc179258ebb2a191fdc28c626f18530
#
_cell.length_a   1.000
_cell.length_b   1.000
_cell.length_c   1.000
_cell.angle_alpha   90.00
_cell.angle_beta   90.00
_cell.angle_gamma   90.00
#
_symmetry.space_group_name_H-M   'P 1'
#
loop_
_entity.id
_entity.type
_entity.pdbx_description
1 polymer ?
#
loop_
_entity_poly.entity_id
_entity_poly.type
_entity_poly.pdbx_seq_one_letter_code
_entity_poly.pdbx_strand_id
1 'polypeptide(L)'
;HWKHRRQRQMCIRDRHDTFYLDNNKELLLRTHTSPVQVRTMLKGKPPFKIIAPGRTYRSDSDQTHTPMFHQVEGLHIDKNINMGHLKGCLNYFIKEFFEVDKIKMRFRPSHFPFTEPSAEVDIGYEIKNGKIIIGEGTKWLEILGCGMVHPNVLKNVKVNPSKYQGYAFGIGIDRLGMLKYGINDLRAFFETDYRWLSHFGFDPLDVPSNYRGLSR
;
A
#
# COMPACT_ATOMS: atom_id res chain seq x y z
N HIS A 1 -5.33 27.02 8.97
CA HIS A 1 -5.62 26.07 10.08
C HIS A 1 -6.81 25.15 9.80
N TRP A 2 -7.94 25.63 9.26
CA TRP A 2 -9.12 24.80 8.98
C TRP A 2 -8.94 23.75 7.88
N LYS A 3 -8.15 24.03 6.85
CA LYS A 3 -7.85 23.08 5.75
C LYS A 3 -7.09 21.84 6.24
N HIS A 4 -6.19 21.99 7.19
CA HIS A 4 -5.43 20.88 7.77
C HIS A 4 -6.28 20.01 8.70
N ARG A 5 -7.25 20.58 9.43
CA ARG A 5 -8.18 19.79 10.27
C ARG A 5 -9.05 18.84 9.45
N ARG A 6 -9.58 19.25 8.28
CA ARG A 6 -10.39 18.39 7.41
C ARG A 6 -9.55 17.24 6.78
N GLN A 7 -8.30 17.51 6.41
CA GLN A 7 -7.38 16.45 5.97
C GLN A 7 -7.10 15.43 7.08
N ARG A 8 -6.93 15.89 8.31
CA ARG A 8 -6.75 15.03 9.49
C ARG A 8 -7.98 14.15 9.75
N GLN A 9 -9.18 14.70 9.60
CA GLN A 9 -10.42 13.95 9.85
C GLN A 9 -10.69 12.85 8.83
N MET A 10 -10.27 13.00 7.57
CA MET A 10 -10.49 11.98 6.54
C MET A 10 -9.53 10.79 6.62
N CYS A 11 -8.35 10.97 7.18
CA CYS A 11 -7.28 9.99 7.06
C CYS A 11 -6.78 9.40 8.39
N ILE A 12 -7.15 9.93 9.56
CA ILE A 12 -6.40 9.69 10.80
C ILE A 12 -7.29 9.32 11.98
N ARG A 13 -8.58 9.61 11.94
CA ARG A 13 -9.42 9.63 13.15
C ARG A 13 -9.78 8.27 13.72
N ASP A 14 -9.62 7.18 12.97
CA ASP A 14 -10.18 5.88 13.33
C ASP A 14 -9.14 4.79 13.63
N ARG A 15 -7.85 5.15 13.77
CA ARG A 15 -6.83 4.18 14.17
C ARG A 15 -6.40 4.40 15.61
N HIS A 16 -6.70 3.43 16.46
CA HIS A 16 -6.21 3.35 17.84
C HIS A 16 -4.68 3.20 17.94
N ASP A 17 -4.02 2.85 16.83
CA ASP A 17 -2.61 2.54 16.68
C ASP A 17 -1.75 3.72 16.15
N THR A 18 -2.14 4.97 16.46
CA THR A 18 -1.43 6.17 15.99
C THR A 18 -0.38 6.63 17.00
N PHE A 19 0.86 6.87 16.53
CA PHE A 19 1.88 7.56 17.30
C PHE A 19 1.69 9.06 17.25
N TYR A 20 1.51 9.69 18.41
CA TYR A 20 1.48 11.13 18.58
C TYR A 20 2.83 11.64 19.10
N LEU A 21 3.29 12.79 18.62
CA LEU A 21 4.59 13.35 18.98
C LEU A 21 4.53 14.29 20.19
N ASP A 22 3.34 14.72 20.57
CA ASP A 22 3.12 15.61 21.70
C ASP A 22 1.85 15.23 22.46
N ASN A 23 1.74 15.78 23.70
CA ASN A 23 0.59 15.57 24.56
C ASN A 23 -0.70 16.22 24.02
N ASN A 24 -0.59 17.19 23.09
CA ASN A 24 -1.73 17.90 22.49
C ASN A 24 -2.34 17.13 21.30
N LYS A 25 -1.75 16.00 20.93
CA LYS A 25 -2.17 15.17 19.78
C LYS A 25 -2.33 15.97 18.48
N GLU A 26 -1.57 17.05 18.33
CA GLU A 26 -1.59 17.88 17.12
C GLU A 26 -0.66 17.36 16.04
N LEU A 27 0.48 16.81 16.44
CA LEU A 27 1.47 16.21 15.58
C LEU A 27 1.45 14.68 15.74
N LEU A 28 1.53 13.97 14.63
CA LEU A 28 1.54 12.52 14.61
C LEU A 28 2.43 11.98 13.50
N LEU A 29 2.88 10.76 13.66
CA LEU A 29 3.46 9.98 12.57
C LEU A 29 2.34 9.43 11.68
N ARG A 30 2.47 9.61 10.36
CA ARG A 30 1.42 9.19 9.41
C ARG A 30 1.23 7.67 9.44
N THR A 31 0.00 7.22 9.51
CA THR A 31 -0.37 5.80 9.52
C THR A 31 -0.54 5.19 8.13
N HIS A 32 -0.56 6.05 7.07
CA HIS A 32 -0.65 5.66 5.66
C HIS A 32 -0.19 6.81 4.76
N THR A 33 0.02 6.54 3.47
CA THR A 33 0.51 7.52 2.50
C THR A 33 -0.60 8.32 1.79
N SER A 34 -1.88 8.07 2.07
CA SER A 34 -3.04 8.74 1.45
C SER A 34 -3.03 10.29 1.51
N PRO A 35 -2.45 10.96 2.52
CA PRO A 35 -2.33 12.41 2.49
C PRO A 35 -1.58 12.97 1.26
N VAL A 36 -0.71 12.17 0.64
CA VAL A 36 -0.01 12.54 -0.61
C VAL A 36 -1.02 12.63 -1.76
N GLN A 37 -1.97 11.70 -1.85
CA GLN A 37 -3.01 11.70 -2.87
C GLN A 37 -3.85 12.99 -2.81
N VAL A 38 -4.31 13.36 -1.61
CA VAL A 38 -5.10 14.58 -1.38
C VAL A 38 -4.31 15.83 -1.75
N ARG A 39 -3.03 15.94 -1.32
CA ARG A 39 -2.17 17.08 -1.66
C ARG A 39 -1.93 17.20 -3.17
N THR A 40 -1.78 16.08 -3.86
CA THR A 40 -1.61 16.06 -5.32
C THR A 40 -2.87 16.55 -6.03
N MET A 41 -4.04 16.05 -5.63
CA MET A 41 -5.32 16.49 -6.20
C MET A 41 -5.62 17.97 -5.95
N LEU A 42 -5.20 18.52 -4.81
CA LEU A 42 -5.37 19.95 -4.50
C LEU A 42 -4.49 20.85 -5.36
N LYS A 43 -3.37 20.36 -5.89
CA LYS A 43 -2.40 21.13 -6.69
C LYS A 43 -2.65 21.04 -8.19
N GLY A 44 -3.42 20.05 -8.66
CA GLY A 44 -3.60 19.77 -10.07
C GLY A 44 -5.06 19.69 -10.49
N LYS A 45 -5.25 19.24 -11.73
CA LYS A 45 -6.56 18.92 -12.33
C LYS A 45 -6.53 17.51 -12.89
N PRO A 46 -7.66 16.78 -12.88
CA PRO A 46 -7.73 15.46 -13.53
C PRO A 46 -7.34 15.53 -15.02
N PRO A 47 -6.78 14.44 -15.58
CA PRO A 47 -6.62 13.13 -14.98
C PRO A 47 -5.45 13.03 -13.98
N PHE A 48 -5.57 12.16 -12.97
CA PHE A 48 -4.48 11.85 -12.05
C PHE A 48 -4.11 10.36 -12.15
N LYS A 49 -2.82 10.08 -12.31
CA LYS A 49 -2.23 8.74 -12.22
C LYS A 49 -0.97 8.87 -11.39
N ILE A 50 -1.02 8.45 -10.14
CA ILE A 50 0.09 8.62 -9.22
C ILE A 50 0.30 7.35 -8.38
N ILE A 51 1.53 7.16 -7.96
CA ILE A 51 1.91 6.27 -6.86
C ILE A 51 2.56 7.11 -5.76
N ALA A 52 2.32 6.72 -4.53
CA ALA A 52 2.80 7.43 -3.35
C ALA A 52 3.52 6.44 -2.40
N PRO A 53 4.78 6.12 -2.66
CA PRO A 53 5.58 5.32 -1.74
C PRO A 53 6.00 6.14 -0.53
N GLY A 54 6.16 5.47 0.62
CA GLY A 54 6.69 6.13 1.80
C GLY A 54 6.60 5.30 3.07
N ARG A 55 7.31 5.75 4.09
CA ARG A 55 7.26 5.16 5.43
C ARG A 55 5.94 5.51 6.11
N THR A 56 5.40 4.56 6.83
CA THR A 56 4.18 4.69 7.64
C THR A 56 4.42 4.09 9.01
N TYR A 57 3.63 4.52 10.00
CA TYR A 57 3.89 4.22 11.39
C TYR A 57 2.60 3.81 12.07
N ARG A 58 2.63 2.67 12.78
CA ARG A 58 1.51 2.16 13.57
C ARG A 58 2.04 1.56 14.86
N SER A 59 1.33 1.77 15.96
CA SER A 59 1.66 1.18 17.27
C SER A 59 1.26 -0.29 17.29
N ASP A 60 1.91 -1.08 16.43
CA ASP A 60 1.70 -2.52 16.27
C ASP A 60 3.04 -3.22 16.05
N SER A 61 3.25 -4.38 16.68
CA SER A 61 4.51 -5.13 16.59
C SER A 61 4.30 -6.60 16.84
N ASP A 62 4.42 -7.41 15.78
CA ASP A 62 4.45 -8.87 15.83
C ASP A 62 5.32 -9.43 14.68
N GLN A 63 5.24 -10.72 14.38
CA GLN A 63 5.99 -11.34 13.27
C GLN A 63 5.63 -10.78 11.89
N THR A 64 4.45 -10.19 11.75
CA THR A 64 3.89 -9.67 10.49
C THR A 64 3.68 -8.16 10.49
N HIS A 65 3.96 -7.50 11.61
CA HIS A 65 3.80 -6.06 11.80
C HIS A 65 5.00 -5.47 12.51
N THR A 66 5.43 -4.31 12.05
CA THR A 66 6.46 -3.48 12.70
C THR A 66 5.93 -2.07 12.92
N PRO A 67 6.41 -1.35 13.96
CA PRO A 67 5.99 0.01 14.23
C PRO A 67 6.20 0.98 13.07
N MET A 68 7.19 0.72 12.23
CA MET A 68 7.45 1.42 10.98
C MET A 68 7.51 0.42 9.84
N PHE A 69 6.82 0.71 8.74
CA PHE A 69 6.83 -0.11 7.53
C PHE A 69 6.71 0.77 6.29
N HIS A 70 7.00 0.19 5.14
CA HIS A 70 6.90 0.88 3.86
C HIS A 70 5.56 0.55 3.19
N GLN A 71 4.89 1.59 2.72
CA GLN A 71 3.63 1.47 1.99
C GLN A 71 3.76 2.14 0.63
N VAL A 72 3.12 1.58 -0.37
CA VAL A 72 2.82 2.28 -1.63
C VAL A 72 1.32 2.36 -1.81
N GLU A 73 0.83 3.54 -2.12
CA GLU A 73 -0.56 3.74 -2.55
C GLU A 73 -0.60 4.19 -4.01
N GLY A 74 -1.59 3.69 -4.72
CA GLY A 74 -1.90 4.12 -6.08
C GLY A 74 -3.23 4.86 -6.13
N LEU A 75 -3.30 5.88 -6.98
CA LEU A 75 -4.51 6.63 -7.28
C LEU A 75 -4.63 6.84 -8.78
N HIS A 76 -5.78 6.48 -9.34
CA HIS A 76 -6.12 6.82 -10.71
C HIS A 76 -7.50 7.49 -10.74
N ILE A 77 -7.56 8.74 -11.20
CA ILE A 77 -8.80 9.50 -11.40
C ILE A 77 -8.86 9.97 -12.84
N ASP A 78 -9.92 9.59 -13.53
CA ASP A 78 -10.19 10.00 -14.90
C ASP A 78 -11.69 9.91 -15.19
N LYS A 79 -12.10 10.23 -16.43
CA LYS A 79 -13.44 9.94 -16.93
C LYS A 79 -13.58 8.43 -17.13
N ASN A 80 -14.78 7.89 -16.84
CA ASN A 80 -15.14 6.49 -17.11
C ASN A 80 -14.33 5.42 -16.35
N ILE A 81 -13.64 5.78 -15.27
CA ILE A 81 -12.97 4.81 -14.40
C ILE A 81 -14.01 4.04 -13.60
N ASN A 82 -13.79 2.73 -13.45
CA ASN A 82 -14.67 1.83 -12.74
C ASN A 82 -13.91 0.70 -12.04
N MET A 83 -14.61 -0.13 -11.29
CA MET A 83 -14.05 -1.26 -10.54
C MET A 83 -13.33 -2.29 -11.44
N GLY A 84 -13.74 -2.43 -12.70
CA GLY A 84 -13.06 -3.31 -13.68
C GLY A 84 -11.63 -2.86 -13.95
N HIS A 85 -11.41 -1.55 -14.08
CA HIS A 85 -10.06 -0.99 -14.25
C HIS A 85 -9.17 -1.23 -13.02
N LEU A 86 -9.72 -1.07 -11.81
CA LEU A 86 -9.02 -1.40 -10.56
C LEU A 86 -8.61 -2.87 -10.54
N LYS A 87 -9.57 -3.77 -10.80
CA LYS A 87 -9.33 -5.23 -10.83
C LYS A 87 -8.26 -5.61 -11.85
N GLY A 88 -8.33 -5.03 -13.06
CA GLY A 88 -7.35 -5.25 -14.11
C GLY A 88 -5.95 -4.78 -13.72
N CYS A 89 -5.84 -3.57 -13.17
CA CYS A 89 -4.58 -3.01 -12.68
C CYS A 89 -3.94 -3.90 -11.60
N LEU A 90 -4.71 -4.30 -10.59
CA LEU A 90 -4.21 -5.14 -9.51
C LEU A 90 -3.84 -6.55 -9.98
N ASN A 91 -4.62 -7.15 -10.87
CA ASN A 91 -4.31 -8.47 -11.43
C ASN A 91 -2.99 -8.43 -12.21
N TYR A 92 -2.79 -7.43 -13.05
CA TYR A 92 -1.56 -7.24 -13.78
C TYR A 92 -0.38 -7.04 -12.84
N PHE A 93 -0.48 -6.12 -11.88
CA PHE A 93 0.57 -5.85 -10.89
C PHE A 93 1.00 -7.10 -10.13
N ILE A 94 0.03 -7.89 -9.63
CA ILE A 94 0.32 -9.06 -8.80
C ILE A 94 1.01 -10.15 -9.62
N LYS A 95 0.57 -10.37 -10.86
CA LYS A 95 1.21 -11.34 -11.77
C LYS A 95 2.65 -10.98 -12.06
N GLU A 96 2.90 -9.72 -12.43
CA GLU A 96 4.25 -9.23 -12.73
C GLU A 96 5.15 -9.29 -11.47
N PHE A 97 4.62 -8.87 -10.32
CA PHE A 97 5.40 -8.83 -9.09
C PHE A 97 5.82 -10.23 -8.61
N PHE A 98 4.91 -11.20 -8.65
CA PHE A 98 5.20 -12.57 -8.22
C PHE A 98 5.71 -13.46 -9.36
N GLU A 99 5.80 -12.94 -10.58
CA GLU A 99 6.29 -13.66 -11.77
C GLU A 99 5.48 -14.94 -12.03
N VAL A 100 4.14 -14.83 -11.99
CA VAL A 100 3.22 -15.95 -12.18
C VAL A 100 2.26 -15.69 -13.34
N ASP A 101 2.07 -16.69 -14.20
CA ASP A 101 1.14 -16.58 -15.34
C ASP A 101 -0.32 -16.54 -14.90
N LYS A 102 -0.64 -17.31 -13.84
CA LYS A 102 -2.00 -17.43 -13.32
C LYS A 102 -2.05 -17.13 -11.83
N ILE A 103 -3.10 -16.41 -11.42
CA ILE A 103 -3.32 -16.11 -10.02
C ILE A 103 -4.82 -16.12 -9.70
N LYS A 104 -5.19 -16.81 -8.63
CA LYS A 104 -6.51 -16.66 -8.04
C LYS A 104 -6.52 -15.42 -7.17
N MET A 105 -7.47 -14.54 -7.44
CA MET A 105 -7.63 -13.30 -6.70
C MET A 105 -9.10 -13.14 -6.33
N ARG A 106 -9.38 -12.79 -5.08
CA ARG A 106 -10.73 -12.46 -4.65
C ARG A 106 -10.77 -11.11 -3.96
N PHE A 107 -11.88 -10.43 -4.14
CA PHE A 107 -12.18 -9.15 -3.51
C PHE A 107 -13.22 -9.41 -2.42
N ARG A 108 -12.84 -9.20 -1.17
CA ARG A 108 -13.77 -9.24 -0.04
C ARG A 108 -14.27 -7.83 0.26
N PRO A 109 -15.59 -7.61 0.42
CA PRO A 109 -16.10 -6.32 0.88
C PRO A 109 -15.42 -5.91 2.19
N SER A 110 -15.03 -4.64 2.26
CA SER A 110 -14.43 -4.03 3.44
C SER A 110 -14.93 -2.60 3.58
N HIS A 111 -14.55 -1.91 4.64
CA HIS A 111 -14.91 -0.51 4.85
C HIS A 111 -13.66 0.34 5.05
N PHE A 112 -13.49 1.32 4.15
CA PHE A 112 -12.53 2.40 4.31
C PHE A 112 -13.24 3.74 4.13
N PRO A 113 -12.99 4.74 5.00
CA PRO A 113 -13.76 6.00 4.98
C PRO A 113 -13.54 6.86 3.74
N PHE A 114 -12.56 6.52 2.91
CA PHE A 114 -12.16 7.26 1.71
C PHE A 114 -12.47 6.54 0.39
N THR A 115 -13.03 5.32 0.45
CA THR A 115 -13.45 4.55 -0.74
C THR A 115 -14.83 3.96 -0.58
N GLU A 116 -15.59 3.87 -1.68
CA GLU A 116 -16.92 3.23 -1.75
C GLU A 116 -17.23 2.83 -3.21
N PRO A 117 -17.39 1.54 -3.54
CA PRO A 117 -17.17 0.39 -2.66
C PRO A 117 -15.70 0.18 -2.30
N SER A 118 -15.49 -0.40 -1.11
CA SER A 118 -14.17 -0.78 -0.60
C SER A 118 -14.01 -2.29 -0.60
N ALA A 119 -12.80 -2.77 -0.80
CA ALA A 119 -12.48 -4.18 -0.75
C ALA A 119 -11.06 -4.45 -0.22
N GLU A 120 -10.90 -5.56 0.43
CA GLU A 120 -9.61 -6.20 0.67
C GLU A 120 -9.37 -7.24 -0.41
N VAL A 121 -8.13 -7.39 -0.83
CA VAL A 121 -7.74 -8.33 -1.88
C VAL A 121 -6.92 -9.45 -1.30
N ASP A 122 -7.41 -10.67 -1.51
CA ASP A 122 -6.70 -11.88 -1.18
C ASP A 122 -6.20 -12.56 -2.45
N ILE A 123 -5.03 -13.19 -2.35
CA ILE A 123 -4.47 -14.04 -3.40
C ILE A 123 -4.41 -15.50 -2.96
N GLY A 124 -4.54 -16.39 -3.94
CA GLY A 124 -4.43 -17.83 -3.72
C GLY A 124 -2.97 -18.24 -3.48
N TYR A 125 -2.75 -19.10 -2.48
CA TYR A 125 -1.46 -19.72 -2.24
C TYR A 125 -1.57 -21.16 -1.76
N GLU A 126 -0.48 -21.89 -1.82
CA GLU A 126 -0.31 -23.20 -1.22
C GLU A 126 1.06 -23.29 -0.52
N ILE A 127 1.22 -24.26 0.34
CA ILE A 127 2.51 -24.55 0.99
C ILE A 127 3.01 -25.87 0.44
N LYS A 128 4.17 -25.86 -0.23
CA LYS A 128 4.88 -27.06 -0.71
C LYS A 128 6.28 -27.07 -0.14
N ASN A 129 6.65 -28.15 0.52
CA ASN A 129 7.98 -28.32 1.14
C ASN A 129 8.36 -27.15 2.07
N GLY A 130 7.38 -26.63 2.85
CA GLY A 130 7.60 -25.51 3.76
C GLY A 130 7.68 -24.12 3.09
N LYS A 131 7.58 -24.04 1.76
CA LYS A 131 7.61 -22.76 1.02
C LYS A 131 6.21 -22.35 0.58
N ILE A 132 5.94 -21.05 0.66
CA ILE A 132 4.71 -20.43 0.13
C ILE A 132 4.85 -20.30 -1.38
N ILE A 133 3.90 -20.85 -2.12
CA ILE A 133 3.79 -20.72 -3.57
C ILE A 133 2.53 -19.93 -3.86
N ILE A 134 2.71 -18.76 -4.46
CA ILE A 134 1.64 -17.86 -4.87
C ILE A 134 1.11 -18.31 -6.24
N GLY A 135 -0.21 -18.26 -6.43
CA GLY A 135 -0.83 -18.56 -7.72
C GLY A 135 -2.25 -19.13 -7.60
N GLU A 136 -2.39 -20.41 -7.92
CA GLU A 136 -3.70 -21.09 -8.00
C GLU A 136 -4.06 -21.93 -6.76
N GLY A 137 -3.35 -21.76 -5.65
CA GLY A 137 -3.56 -22.49 -4.41
C GLY A 137 -4.97 -22.34 -3.82
N THR A 138 -5.31 -23.20 -2.86
CA THR A 138 -6.62 -23.22 -2.21
C THR A 138 -6.71 -22.35 -0.96
N LYS A 139 -5.58 -21.97 -0.38
CA LYS A 139 -5.50 -21.06 0.76
C LYS A 139 -5.51 -19.60 0.28
N TRP A 140 -5.93 -18.70 1.16
CA TRP A 140 -6.07 -17.29 0.86
C TRP A 140 -5.20 -16.44 1.77
N LEU A 141 -4.56 -15.44 1.18
CA LEU A 141 -3.71 -14.50 1.88
C LEU A 141 -4.09 -13.08 1.47
N GLU A 142 -4.45 -12.25 2.45
CA GLU A 142 -4.70 -10.84 2.24
C GLU A 142 -3.40 -10.09 1.96
N ILE A 143 -3.40 -9.25 0.92
CA ILE A 143 -2.20 -8.51 0.49
C ILE A 143 -2.39 -6.99 0.43
N LEU A 144 -3.61 -6.50 0.22
CA LEU A 144 -3.86 -5.07 0.04
C LEU A 144 -5.31 -4.67 0.29
N GLY A 145 -5.52 -3.39 0.59
CA GLY A 145 -6.82 -2.74 0.58
C GLY A 145 -6.99 -1.85 -0.65
N CYS A 146 -8.21 -1.78 -1.19
CA CYS A 146 -8.53 -0.97 -2.37
C CYS A 146 -9.98 -0.53 -2.41
N GLY A 147 -10.32 0.32 -3.37
CA GLY A 147 -11.71 0.71 -3.64
C GLY A 147 -11.86 1.85 -4.63
N MET A 148 -13.10 2.16 -4.94
CA MET A 148 -13.42 3.36 -5.72
C MET A 148 -13.34 4.58 -4.79
N VAL A 149 -12.73 5.67 -5.27
CA VAL A 149 -12.57 6.88 -4.47
C VAL A 149 -13.93 7.46 -4.11
N HIS A 150 -14.17 7.67 -2.82
CA HIS A 150 -15.46 8.16 -2.33
C HIS A 150 -15.77 9.55 -2.92
N PRO A 151 -16.99 9.81 -3.40
CA PRO A 151 -17.35 11.10 -4.02
C PRO A 151 -17.06 12.33 -3.16
N ASN A 152 -17.17 12.21 -1.84
CA ASN A 152 -16.84 13.29 -0.91
C ASN A 152 -15.34 13.63 -0.89
N VAL A 153 -14.46 12.65 -1.14
CA VAL A 153 -13.02 12.91 -1.29
C VAL A 153 -12.81 13.81 -2.50
N LEU A 154 -13.42 13.48 -3.65
CA LEU A 154 -13.33 14.28 -4.88
C LEU A 154 -13.88 15.71 -4.66
N LYS A 155 -15.07 15.84 -4.03
CA LYS A 155 -15.66 17.15 -3.70
C LYS A 155 -14.72 18.01 -2.83
N ASN A 156 -14.10 17.40 -1.81
CA ASN A 156 -13.20 18.11 -0.89
C ASN A 156 -11.94 18.65 -1.57
N VAL A 157 -11.50 18.02 -2.66
CA VAL A 157 -10.37 18.47 -3.48
C VAL A 157 -10.82 19.26 -4.72
N LYS A 158 -12.10 19.66 -4.79
CA LYS A 158 -12.70 20.45 -5.89
C LYS A 158 -12.70 19.72 -7.25
N VAL A 159 -12.70 18.41 -7.25
CA VAL A 159 -12.91 17.56 -8.44
C VAL A 159 -14.39 17.22 -8.52
N ASN A 160 -15.00 17.41 -9.69
CA ASN A 160 -16.42 17.13 -9.90
C ASN A 160 -16.68 15.61 -10.01
N PRO A 161 -17.36 14.97 -9.02
CA PRO A 161 -17.59 13.54 -9.02
C PRO A 161 -18.60 13.04 -10.08
N SER A 162 -19.37 13.95 -10.69
CA SER A 162 -20.25 13.59 -11.80
C SER A 162 -19.51 13.47 -13.13
N LYS A 163 -18.29 14.02 -13.24
CA LYS A 163 -17.46 13.96 -14.45
C LYS A 163 -16.29 13.00 -14.30
N TYR A 164 -15.80 12.80 -13.10
CA TYR A 164 -14.60 12.04 -12.80
C TYR A 164 -14.88 11.00 -11.73
N GLN A 165 -14.35 9.83 -11.94
CA GLN A 165 -14.30 8.75 -10.96
C GLN A 165 -12.86 8.28 -10.81
N GLY A 166 -12.59 7.50 -9.79
CA GLY A 166 -11.25 6.97 -9.61
C GLY A 166 -11.23 5.78 -8.68
N TYR A 167 -10.11 5.10 -8.70
CA TYR A 167 -9.81 4.06 -7.73
C TYR A 167 -8.51 4.36 -6.99
N ALA A 168 -8.41 3.80 -5.81
CA ALA A 168 -7.19 3.81 -5.01
C ALA A 168 -6.91 2.42 -4.43
N PHE A 169 -5.65 2.15 -4.14
CA PHE A 169 -5.22 0.96 -3.43
C PHE A 169 -4.01 1.28 -2.55
N GLY A 170 -3.82 0.49 -1.49
CA GLY A 170 -2.68 0.61 -0.59
C GLY A 170 -2.08 -0.74 -0.25
N ILE A 171 -0.77 -0.87 -0.40
CA ILE A 171 -0.01 -2.12 -0.27
C ILE A 171 1.16 -1.92 0.68
N GLY A 172 1.34 -2.83 1.65
CA GLY A 172 2.55 -2.91 2.47
C GLY A 172 3.69 -3.57 1.68
N ILE A 173 4.73 -2.81 1.35
CA ILE A 173 5.86 -3.29 0.53
C ILE A 173 6.63 -4.38 1.25
N ASP A 174 6.89 -4.20 2.54
CA ASP A 174 7.65 -5.15 3.36
C ASP A 174 6.96 -6.52 3.39
N ARG A 175 5.61 -6.54 3.50
CA ARG A 175 4.83 -7.78 3.47
C ARG A 175 4.90 -8.47 2.12
N LEU A 176 4.86 -7.72 1.01
CA LEU A 176 5.07 -8.30 -0.32
C LEU A 176 6.47 -8.89 -0.47
N GLY A 177 7.49 -8.18 0.06
CA GLY A 177 8.86 -8.68 0.09
C GLY A 177 9.00 -9.98 0.87
N MET A 178 8.39 -10.09 2.06
CA MET A 178 8.35 -11.34 2.82
C MET A 178 7.82 -12.50 1.97
N LEU A 179 6.71 -12.27 1.27
CA LEU A 179 6.07 -13.31 0.47
C LEU A 179 6.91 -13.71 -0.74
N LYS A 180 7.47 -12.73 -1.44
CA LYS A 180 8.30 -12.98 -2.64
C LYS A 180 9.59 -13.73 -2.31
N TYR A 181 10.23 -13.39 -1.21
CA TYR A 181 11.54 -13.94 -0.83
C TYR A 181 11.47 -15.05 0.22
N GLY A 182 10.27 -15.41 0.68
CA GLY A 182 10.08 -16.48 1.67
C GLY A 182 10.61 -16.13 3.06
N ILE A 183 10.56 -14.86 3.45
CA ILE A 183 11.01 -14.37 4.75
C ILE A 183 9.87 -14.56 5.76
N ASN A 184 10.15 -15.28 6.86
CA ASN A 184 9.11 -15.66 7.82
C ASN A 184 8.82 -14.60 8.88
N ASP A 185 9.71 -13.62 9.07
CA ASP A 185 9.60 -12.59 10.09
C ASP A 185 9.95 -11.22 9.48
N LEU A 186 9.00 -10.30 9.53
CA LEU A 186 9.15 -8.96 8.94
C LEU A 186 10.23 -8.13 9.66
N ARG A 187 10.48 -8.41 10.94
CA ARG A 187 11.49 -7.72 11.73
C ARG A 187 12.91 -7.89 11.18
N ALA A 188 13.17 -9.00 10.49
CA ALA A 188 14.46 -9.25 9.84
C ALA A 188 14.88 -8.15 8.85
N PHE A 189 13.92 -7.45 8.21
CA PHE A 189 14.23 -6.30 7.34
C PHE A 189 14.82 -5.11 8.09
N PHE A 190 14.66 -5.04 9.42
CA PHE A 190 15.01 -3.89 10.25
C PHE A 190 16.12 -4.20 11.28
N GLU A 191 16.49 -5.47 11.47
CA GLU A 191 17.49 -5.90 12.44
C GLU A 191 18.94 -5.64 12.02
N THR A 192 19.17 -5.31 10.74
CA THR A 192 20.50 -5.02 10.19
C THR A 192 21.56 -6.11 10.45
N ASP A 193 21.17 -7.39 10.55
CA ASP A 193 22.14 -8.50 10.64
C ASP A 193 22.89 -8.62 9.31
N TYR A 194 24.19 -8.40 9.35
CA TYR A 194 25.06 -8.43 8.17
C TYR A 194 25.01 -9.79 7.44
N ARG A 195 24.93 -10.90 8.14
CA ARG A 195 24.87 -12.25 7.55
C ARG A 195 23.58 -12.42 6.75
N TRP A 196 22.46 -11.91 7.29
CA TRP A 196 21.17 -11.91 6.61
C TRP A 196 21.19 -11.00 5.37
N LEU A 197 21.73 -9.79 5.50
CA LEU A 197 21.88 -8.86 4.38
C LEU A 197 22.75 -9.44 3.27
N SER A 198 23.90 -10.03 3.61
CA SER A 198 24.81 -10.63 2.65
C SER A 198 24.19 -11.85 1.93
N HIS A 199 23.32 -12.62 2.62
CA HIS A 199 22.59 -13.74 2.00
C HIS A 199 21.69 -13.26 0.85
N PHE A 200 21.10 -12.06 0.95
CA PHE A 200 20.29 -11.45 -0.10
C PHE A 200 21.09 -10.54 -1.06
N GLY A 201 22.42 -10.66 -1.04
CA GLY A 201 23.31 -9.93 -1.97
C GLY A 201 23.62 -8.49 -1.58
N PHE A 202 23.26 -8.05 -0.37
CA PHE A 202 23.64 -6.74 0.12
C PHE A 202 25.09 -6.73 0.63
N ASP A 203 25.91 -5.87 0.05
CA ASP A 203 27.24 -5.54 0.57
C ASP A 203 27.25 -4.07 1.02
N PRO A 204 27.43 -3.76 2.31
CA PRO A 204 27.44 -2.39 2.78
C PRO A 204 28.58 -1.54 2.22
N LEU A 205 29.63 -2.17 1.67
CA LEU A 205 30.74 -1.49 1.01
C LEU A 205 30.54 -1.34 -0.51
N ASP A 206 29.57 -2.04 -1.09
CA ASP A 206 29.20 -1.92 -2.51
C ASP A 206 28.11 -0.84 -2.66
N VAL A 207 28.50 0.42 -2.64
CA VAL A 207 27.56 1.53 -2.78
C VAL A 207 26.91 1.47 -4.17
N PRO A 208 25.58 1.37 -4.26
CA PRO A 208 24.87 1.41 -5.53
C PRO A 208 25.24 2.68 -6.32
N SER A 209 25.68 2.53 -7.55
CA SER A 209 26.00 3.66 -8.42
C SER A 209 25.08 3.65 -9.64
N ASN A 210 24.82 4.84 -10.21
CA ASN A 210 24.05 4.99 -11.45
C ASN A 210 24.65 4.19 -12.62
N TYR A 211 25.93 3.86 -12.56
CA TYR A 211 26.64 3.09 -13.58
C TYR A 211 26.41 1.57 -13.44
N ARG A 212 26.30 1.07 -12.22
CA ARG A 212 26.13 -0.37 -11.93
C ARG A 212 24.67 -0.81 -11.71
N GLY A 213 23.75 0.15 -11.63
CA GLY A 213 22.35 -0.10 -11.27
C GLY A 213 22.17 -0.28 -9.76
N LEU A 214 20.91 -0.52 -9.36
CA LEU A 214 20.50 -0.68 -7.95
C LEU A 214 20.53 -2.16 -7.48
N SER A 215 20.78 -3.09 -8.37
CA SER A 215 20.87 -4.52 -8.08
C SER A 215 21.91 -5.19 -8.98
N ARG A 216 22.62 -6.15 -8.43
CA ARG A 216 23.39 -7.13 -9.21
C ARG A 216 22.47 -8.22 -9.71
#